data_fc0813bc7ad3c590a8e0aa8a162caa62
#
_entry.id   fc0813bc7ad3c590a8e0aa8a162caa62
#
_cell.length_a   1.000
_cell.length_b   1.000
_cell.length_c   1.000
_cell.angle_alpha   90.00
_cell.angle_beta   90.00
_cell.angle_gamma   90.00
#
_symmetry.space_group_name_H-M   'P 1'
#
loop_
_entity.id
_entity.type
_entity.pdbx_description
1 polymer ?
#
loop_
_entity_poly.entity_id
_entity_poly.type
_entity_poly.pdbx_seq_one_letter_code
_entity_poly.pdbx_strand_id
1 'polypeptide(L)'
;MAAKSDMTSLSSGLLINELLSNDEGVMGVTNQVFPIVSEPGAKLPYICYRRGSNEDRAVKTLAGADTAVIEVLCYADNYAHSVRMAEAVRKAMDGVSYRYEDEGGQSLVARSIQMTDAEEGWNDDAYMQSLVFTVKINNS
;
A
#
# COMPACT_ATOMS: atom_id res chain seq x y z
N MET A 1 -25.92 16.08 -9.59
CA MET A 1 -25.57 14.68 -9.57
C MET A 1 -24.07 14.50 -9.64
N ALA A 2 -23.56 13.71 -8.73
CA ALA A 2 -22.12 13.50 -8.72
C ALA A 2 -21.75 12.51 -9.82
N ALA A 3 -20.69 12.80 -10.53
CA ALA A 3 -20.20 11.87 -11.53
C ALA A 3 -19.48 10.74 -10.83
N LYS A 4 -19.54 9.58 -11.41
CA LYS A 4 -18.76 8.48 -10.90
C LYS A 4 -17.29 8.76 -11.13
N SER A 5 -16.48 8.29 -10.22
CA SER A 5 -15.05 8.38 -10.40
C SER A 5 -14.64 7.49 -11.56
N ASP A 6 -13.68 7.94 -12.33
CA ASP A 6 -13.08 7.11 -13.36
C ASP A 6 -11.99 6.21 -12.82
N MET A 7 -11.67 6.33 -11.55
CA MET A 7 -10.60 5.52 -10.95
C MET A 7 -11.10 4.13 -10.57
N THR A 8 -10.22 3.17 -10.73
CA THR A 8 -10.50 1.78 -10.37
C THR A 8 -9.35 1.28 -9.50
N SER A 9 -9.31 -0.03 -9.28
CA SER A 9 -8.21 -0.63 -8.55
C SER A 9 -6.86 -0.36 -9.20
N LEU A 10 -6.84 -0.01 -10.48
CA LEU A 10 -5.59 0.33 -11.14
C LEU A 10 -4.96 1.58 -10.54
N SER A 11 -5.75 2.43 -9.93
CA SER A 11 -5.27 3.65 -9.31
C SER A 11 -4.96 3.47 -7.83
N SER A 12 -5.08 2.26 -7.31
CA SER A 12 -4.95 2.03 -5.86
C SER A 12 -3.58 2.43 -5.33
N GLY A 13 -2.53 2.36 -6.17
CA GLY A 13 -1.20 2.78 -5.73
C GLY A 13 -1.14 4.23 -5.31
N LEU A 14 -1.92 5.08 -5.96
CA LEU A 14 -1.96 6.50 -5.58
C LEU A 14 -2.54 6.65 -4.18
N LEU A 15 -3.59 5.88 -3.89
CA LEU A 15 -4.21 5.90 -2.57
C LEU A 15 -3.23 5.39 -1.51
N ILE A 16 -2.54 4.32 -1.80
CA ILE A 16 -1.59 3.74 -0.84
C ILE A 16 -0.45 4.71 -0.57
N ASN A 17 0.05 5.38 -1.60
CA ASN A 17 1.11 6.35 -1.42
C ASN A 17 0.68 7.45 -0.45
N GLU A 18 -0.51 7.99 -0.66
CA GLU A 18 -0.99 9.06 0.20
C GLU A 18 -1.21 8.56 1.63
N LEU A 19 -1.81 7.40 1.76
CA LEU A 19 -2.08 6.84 3.08
C LEU A 19 -0.79 6.65 3.87
N LEU A 20 0.21 6.03 3.27
CA LEU A 20 1.46 5.77 3.96
C LEU A 20 2.25 7.05 4.22
N SER A 21 2.28 7.94 3.24
CA SER A 21 3.06 9.17 3.35
C SER A 21 2.49 10.14 4.36
N ASN A 22 1.20 10.01 4.66
CA ASN A 22 0.55 10.90 5.62
C ASN A 22 0.36 10.26 6.99
N ASP A 23 0.83 9.04 7.17
CA ASP A 23 0.65 8.36 8.45
C ASP A 23 1.83 8.69 9.37
N GLU A 24 1.53 9.20 10.55
CA GLU A 24 2.57 9.63 11.47
C GLU A 24 3.43 8.48 11.95
N GLY A 25 2.83 7.32 12.16
CA GLY A 25 3.60 6.15 12.59
C GLY A 25 4.58 5.69 11.53
N VAL A 26 4.15 5.70 10.28
CA VAL A 26 5.03 5.32 9.18
C VAL A 26 6.15 6.34 9.03
N MET A 27 5.80 7.62 9.07
CA MET A 27 6.80 8.68 8.91
C MET A 27 7.77 8.72 10.09
N GLY A 28 7.41 8.12 11.20
CA GLY A 28 8.31 8.02 12.34
C GLY A 28 9.38 6.96 12.16
N VAL A 29 9.21 6.02 11.23
CA VAL A 29 10.20 4.96 11.00
C VAL A 29 10.91 5.13 9.66
N THR A 30 10.32 5.85 8.71
CA THR A 30 11.00 6.22 7.48
C THR A 30 10.22 7.36 6.81
N ASN A 31 10.91 8.22 6.10
CA ASN A 31 10.25 9.26 5.31
C ASN A 31 10.34 8.96 3.82
N GLN A 32 10.72 7.73 3.46
CA GLN A 32 10.91 7.37 2.06
C GLN A 32 9.94 6.25 1.68
N VAL A 33 8.95 6.60 0.87
CA VAL A 33 7.95 5.66 0.37
C VAL A 33 7.94 5.79 -1.15
N PHE A 34 8.27 4.70 -1.84
CA PHE A 34 8.42 4.72 -3.28
C PHE A 34 7.48 3.74 -3.96
N PRO A 35 6.90 4.12 -5.08
CA PRO A 35 6.13 3.14 -5.87
C PRO A 35 7.07 2.21 -6.60
N ILE A 36 6.84 0.93 -6.45
CA ILE A 36 7.47 -0.17 -7.17
C ILE A 36 8.94 -0.36 -6.80
N VAL A 37 9.77 0.67 -6.93
CA VAL A 37 11.20 0.52 -6.71
C VAL A 37 11.73 1.83 -6.12
N SER A 38 12.78 1.71 -5.31
CA SER A 38 13.37 2.90 -4.71
C SER A 38 14.06 3.74 -5.76
N GLU A 39 14.20 5.03 -5.47
CA GLU A 39 14.96 5.90 -6.35
C GLU A 39 16.44 5.50 -6.32
N PRO A 40 17.16 5.72 -7.41
CA PRO A 40 18.58 5.43 -7.42
C PRO A 40 19.30 6.22 -6.33
N GLY A 41 20.13 5.56 -5.58
CA GLY A 41 20.86 6.20 -4.50
C GLY A 41 20.11 6.35 -3.20
N ALA A 42 18.89 5.87 -3.13
CA ALA A 42 18.13 5.92 -1.88
C ALA A 42 18.83 5.11 -0.82
N LYS A 43 18.85 5.63 0.40
CA LYS A 43 19.48 4.95 1.53
C LYS A 43 18.44 4.39 2.45
N LEU A 44 18.76 3.23 3.05
CA LEU A 44 17.88 2.60 4.02
C LEU A 44 17.65 3.54 5.20
N PRO A 45 16.50 3.51 5.82
CA PRO A 45 15.36 2.64 5.52
C PRO A 45 14.43 3.25 4.48
N TYR A 46 13.74 2.40 3.74
CA TYR A 46 12.70 2.88 2.85
C TYR A 46 11.63 1.81 2.64
N ILE A 47 10.50 2.25 2.13
CA ILE A 47 9.36 1.38 1.84
C ILE A 47 9.09 1.45 0.34
N CYS A 48 8.86 0.31 -0.26
CA CYS A 48 8.35 0.24 -1.64
C CYS A 48 7.01 -0.45 -1.59
N TYR A 49 6.09 -0.04 -2.45
CA TYR A 49 4.80 -0.70 -2.55
C TYR A 49 4.47 -0.91 -4.01
N ARG A 50 3.67 -1.94 -4.27
CA ARG A 50 3.23 -2.18 -5.63
C ARG A 50 1.91 -2.93 -5.61
N ARG A 51 1.15 -2.78 -6.68
CA ARG A 51 -0.05 -3.55 -6.87
C ARG A 51 0.36 -4.85 -7.54
N GLY A 52 0.09 -5.95 -6.89
CA GLY A 52 0.42 -7.25 -7.44
C GLY A 52 -0.73 -7.78 -8.26
N SER A 53 -0.46 -8.83 -9.01
CA SER A 53 -1.53 -9.51 -9.70
C SER A 53 -1.98 -10.66 -8.81
N ASN A 54 -3.22 -11.02 -8.98
CA ASN A 54 -3.78 -12.11 -8.22
C ASN A 54 -4.69 -12.87 -9.15
N GLU A 55 -4.18 -13.91 -9.73
CA GLU A 55 -4.92 -14.59 -10.73
C GLU A 55 -6.13 -15.27 -10.18
N ASP A 56 -6.16 -15.58 -8.93
CA ASP A 56 -7.35 -16.15 -8.37
C ASP A 56 -8.45 -15.16 -8.27
N ARG A 57 -8.09 -13.94 -8.44
CA ARG A 57 -9.07 -12.92 -8.31
C ARG A 57 -9.43 -12.40 -9.58
N ALA A 58 -9.19 -13.06 -10.60
CA ALA A 58 -9.72 -12.62 -11.83
C ALA A 58 -11.16 -12.39 -11.70
N VAL A 59 -11.70 -12.77 -10.62
CA VAL A 59 -13.06 -12.62 -10.40
C VAL A 59 -13.49 -11.23 -10.40
N LYS A 60 -14.52 -10.97 -11.12
CA LYS A 60 -15.12 -9.70 -11.09
C LYS A 60 -15.94 -9.59 -9.91
N THR A 61 -15.87 -8.51 -9.27
CA THR A 61 -16.78 -8.25 -8.19
C THR A 61 -18.07 -7.84 -8.75
N LEU A 62 -19.11 -8.35 -8.20
CA LEU A 62 -20.41 -8.16 -8.74
C LEU A 62 -21.09 -6.92 -8.28
N ALA A 63 -20.76 -6.36 -7.21
CA ALA A 63 -21.49 -5.25 -6.67
C ALA A 63 -20.86 -3.91 -6.99
N GLY A 64 -20.08 -3.85 -8.04
CA GLY A 64 -19.42 -2.63 -8.39
C GLY A 64 -18.18 -2.37 -7.59
N ALA A 65 -17.83 -3.28 -6.71
CA ALA A 65 -16.59 -3.16 -5.97
C ALA A 65 -15.50 -3.84 -6.77
N ASP A 66 -14.30 -3.40 -6.57
CA ASP A 66 -13.14 -3.90 -7.26
C ASP A 66 -12.12 -4.24 -6.20
N THR A 67 -11.16 -5.07 -6.53
CA THR A 67 -10.20 -5.54 -5.54
C THR A 67 -8.79 -5.36 -6.07
N ALA A 68 -7.91 -4.87 -5.22
CA ALA A 68 -6.49 -4.76 -5.52
C ALA A 68 -5.71 -5.52 -4.46
N VAL A 69 -4.61 -6.13 -4.88
CA VAL A 69 -3.67 -6.75 -3.96
C VAL A 69 -2.44 -5.86 -3.93
N ILE A 70 -2.09 -5.38 -2.75
CA ILE A 70 -0.99 -4.45 -2.58
C ILE A 70 0.08 -5.13 -1.76
N GLU A 71 1.31 -5.13 -2.26
CA GLU A 71 2.45 -5.61 -1.50
C GLU A 71 3.25 -4.42 -1.02
N VAL A 72 3.57 -4.39 0.27
CA VAL A 72 4.37 -3.33 0.86
C VAL A 72 5.64 -3.96 1.40
N LEU A 73 6.78 -3.45 0.95
CA LEU A 73 8.08 -3.99 1.28
C LEU A 73 8.86 -2.96 2.08
N CYS A 74 9.25 -3.35 3.29
CA CYS A 74 10.00 -2.48 4.18
C CYS A 74 11.45 -2.94 4.23
N TYR A 75 12.37 -2.05 3.94
CA TYR A 75 13.80 -2.37 3.90
C TYR A 75 14.54 -1.56 4.93
N ALA A 76 15.37 -2.22 5.73
CA ALA A 76 16.14 -1.55 6.76
C ALA A 76 17.51 -2.20 6.91
N ASP A 77 18.45 -1.47 7.53
CA ASP A 77 19.80 -1.98 7.70
C ASP A 77 19.95 -2.79 8.99
N ASN A 78 18.92 -2.84 9.83
CA ASN A 78 18.95 -3.77 10.96
C ASN A 78 17.56 -4.38 11.13
N TYR A 79 17.55 -5.54 11.74
CA TYR A 79 16.34 -6.35 11.84
C TYR A 79 15.25 -5.64 12.66
N ALA A 80 15.63 -5.11 13.80
CA ALA A 80 14.63 -4.49 14.68
C ALA A 80 13.93 -3.31 14.00
N HIS A 81 14.66 -2.54 13.22
CA HIS A 81 14.05 -1.43 12.50
C HIS A 81 13.08 -1.94 11.44
N SER A 82 13.45 -3.02 10.74
CA SER A 82 12.54 -3.57 9.74
C SER A 82 11.23 -4.04 10.37
N VAL A 83 11.31 -4.61 11.56
CA VAL A 83 10.10 -5.04 12.28
C VAL A 83 9.25 -3.84 12.68
N ARG A 84 9.87 -2.78 13.17
CA ARG A 84 9.12 -1.58 13.54
C ARG A 84 8.45 -0.96 12.32
N MET A 85 9.12 -1.00 11.17
CA MET A 85 8.51 -0.51 9.95
C MET A 85 7.29 -1.34 9.57
N ALA A 86 7.42 -2.67 9.66
CA ALA A 86 6.30 -3.55 9.34
C ALA A 86 5.11 -3.30 10.26
N GLU A 87 5.38 -3.13 11.56
CA GLU A 87 4.31 -2.86 12.50
C GLU A 87 3.64 -1.52 12.23
N ALA A 88 4.42 -0.52 11.85
CA ALA A 88 3.87 0.79 11.53
C ALA A 88 2.96 0.71 10.29
N VAL A 89 3.40 -0.02 9.28
CA VAL A 89 2.60 -0.20 8.07
C VAL A 89 1.32 -0.97 8.39
N ARG A 90 1.43 -2.03 9.19
CA ARG A 90 0.25 -2.79 9.57
C ARG A 90 -0.77 -1.91 10.28
N LYS A 91 -0.32 -1.09 11.22
CA LYS A 91 -1.22 -0.20 11.93
C LYS A 91 -1.88 0.81 11.02
N ALA A 92 -1.13 1.30 10.04
CA ALA A 92 -1.64 2.31 9.12
C ALA A 92 -2.68 1.74 8.16
N MET A 93 -2.56 0.47 7.83
CA MET A 93 -3.35 -0.09 6.73
C MET A 93 -4.37 -1.14 7.14
N ASP A 94 -4.00 -2.03 8.08
CA ASP A 94 -4.87 -3.18 8.35
C ASP A 94 -6.14 -2.74 9.07
N GLY A 95 -7.28 -3.09 8.49
CA GLY A 95 -8.56 -2.76 9.06
C GLY A 95 -9.02 -1.33 8.82
N VAL A 96 -8.34 -0.62 7.94
CA VAL A 96 -8.59 0.81 7.71
C VAL A 96 -9.42 0.97 6.44
N SER A 97 -10.21 2.02 6.39
CA SER A 97 -10.79 2.48 5.14
C SER A 97 -10.23 3.87 4.86
N TYR A 98 -10.13 4.22 3.58
CA TYR A 98 -9.45 5.45 3.22
C TYR A 98 -10.02 6.00 1.93
N ARG A 99 -10.14 7.33 1.87
CA ARG A 99 -10.60 8.00 0.67
C ARG A 99 -9.48 8.83 0.09
N TYR A 100 -9.19 8.61 -1.17
CA TYR A 100 -8.19 9.37 -1.92
C TYR A 100 -8.90 10.24 -2.94
N GLU A 101 -8.45 11.47 -3.08
CA GLU A 101 -8.99 12.38 -4.08
C GLU A 101 -7.84 13.09 -4.76
N ASP A 102 -7.84 13.11 -6.09
CA ASP A 102 -6.75 13.75 -6.82
C ASP A 102 -7.09 15.23 -7.05
N GLU A 103 -6.18 15.91 -7.73
CA GLU A 103 -6.33 17.35 -7.96
C GLU A 103 -7.49 17.67 -8.87
N GLY A 104 -7.88 16.73 -9.71
CA GLY A 104 -8.98 16.92 -10.63
C GLY A 104 -10.34 16.60 -10.06
N GLY A 105 -10.39 16.22 -8.79
CA GLY A 105 -11.66 15.90 -8.17
C GLY A 105 -12.08 14.46 -8.30
N GLN A 106 -11.28 13.63 -8.96
CA GLN A 106 -11.55 12.21 -9.04
C GLN A 106 -11.22 11.56 -7.70
N SER A 107 -12.05 10.63 -7.27
CA SER A 107 -11.83 10.01 -5.97
C SER A 107 -11.85 8.50 -6.07
N LEU A 108 -11.22 7.87 -5.08
CA LEU A 108 -11.15 6.43 -4.97
C LEU A 108 -11.28 6.10 -3.50
N VAL A 109 -12.15 5.16 -3.19
CA VAL A 109 -12.36 4.79 -1.79
C VAL A 109 -11.94 3.35 -1.58
N ALA A 110 -11.00 3.15 -0.68
CA ALA A 110 -10.69 1.83 -0.19
C ALA A 110 -11.58 1.60 1.00
N ARG A 111 -12.64 0.83 0.82
CA ARG A 111 -13.60 0.65 1.89
C ARG A 111 -13.15 -0.42 2.86
N SER A 112 -12.15 -1.21 2.49
CA SER A 112 -11.64 -2.26 3.36
C SER A 112 -10.23 -2.59 2.93
N ILE A 113 -9.30 -2.56 3.88
CA ILE A 113 -7.92 -2.96 3.66
C ILE A 113 -7.61 -4.01 4.70
N GLN A 114 -7.19 -5.19 4.27
CA GLN A 114 -6.90 -6.27 5.21
C GLN A 114 -5.59 -6.93 4.85
N MET A 115 -4.74 -7.12 5.85
CA MET A 115 -3.49 -7.83 5.64
C MET A 115 -3.78 -9.32 5.50
N THR A 116 -3.29 -9.91 4.44
CA THR A 116 -3.55 -11.31 4.14
C THR A 116 -2.31 -12.17 4.20
N ASP A 117 -1.13 -11.57 4.23
CA ASP A 117 0.09 -12.35 4.28
C ASP A 117 1.23 -11.45 4.74
N ALA A 118 2.27 -12.05 5.28
CA ALA A 118 3.46 -11.33 5.68
C ALA A 118 4.61 -12.32 5.74
N GLU A 119 5.78 -11.88 5.30
CA GLU A 119 6.97 -12.68 5.42
C GLU A 119 8.19 -11.79 5.51
N GLU A 120 9.30 -12.35 5.92
CA GLU A 120 10.51 -11.56 6.08
C GLU A 120 11.66 -12.24 5.35
N GLY A 121 12.69 -11.45 5.05
CA GLY A 121 13.81 -11.96 4.32
C GLY A 121 14.99 -11.01 4.31
N TRP A 122 15.97 -11.35 3.53
CA TRP A 122 17.19 -10.55 3.36
C TRP A 122 17.39 -10.40 1.85
N ASN A 123 17.56 -9.18 1.41
CA ASN A 123 17.67 -8.91 -0.01
C ASN A 123 18.55 -7.70 -0.22
N ASP A 124 19.60 -7.84 -1.05
CA ASP A 124 20.50 -6.74 -1.40
C ASP A 124 21.03 -5.99 -0.19
N ASP A 125 21.54 -6.79 0.76
CA ASP A 125 22.14 -6.25 1.99
C ASP A 125 21.16 -5.47 2.86
N ALA A 126 19.89 -5.83 2.80
CA ALA A 126 18.87 -5.21 3.62
C ALA A 126 17.95 -6.26 4.23
N TYR A 127 17.54 -6.01 5.46
CA TYR A 127 16.45 -6.79 6.05
C TYR A 127 15.15 -6.33 5.44
N MET A 128 14.32 -7.27 5.06
CA MET A 128 13.07 -6.98 4.36
C MET A 128 11.90 -7.59 5.09
N GLN A 129 10.84 -6.82 5.23
CA GLN A 129 9.53 -7.30 5.67
C GLN A 129 8.56 -7.06 4.54
N SER A 130 7.85 -8.11 4.14
CA SER A 130 6.86 -8.01 3.06
C SER A 130 5.50 -8.21 3.65
N LEU A 131 4.60 -7.25 3.42
CA LEU A 131 3.22 -7.36 3.87
C LEU A 131 2.31 -7.28 2.66
N VAL A 132 1.33 -8.16 2.62
CA VAL A 132 0.39 -8.20 1.50
C VAL A 132 -0.99 -7.84 2.03
N PHE A 133 -1.65 -6.92 1.34
CA PHE A 133 -2.97 -6.45 1.73
C PHE A 133 -3.95 -6.63 0.57
N THR A 134 -5.17 -7.02 0.91
CA THR A 134 -6.27 -7.01 -0.05
C THR A 134 -7.08 -5.75 0.20
N VAL A 135 -7.25 -4.97 -0.84
CA VAL A 135 -7.93 -3.69 -0.77
C VAL A 135 -9.19 -3.76 -1.60
N LYS A 136 -10.33 -3.56 -0.96
CA LYS A 136 -11.60 -3.54 -1.68
C LYS A 136 -11.94 -2.11 -2.02
N ILE A 137 -12.07 -1.86 -3.30
CA ILE A 137 -12.26 -0.53 -3.84
C ILE A 137 -13.71 -0.30 -4.17
N ASN A 138 -14.18 0.88 -3.81
CA ASN A 138 -15.50 1.31 -4.20
C ASN A 138 -15.29 2.60 -4.98
N ASN A 139 -15.71 2.59 -6.23
CA ASN A 139 -15.42 3.71 -7.09
C ASN A 139 -16.62 4.59 -7.38
N SER A 140 -17.60 4.56 -6.52
CA SER A 140 -18.76 5.43 -6.74
C SER A 140 -18.67 6.72 -5.94
#